data_09c8dd4a19f03ca77c586c7a96edd815
#
_entry.id   09c8dd4a19f03ca77c586c7a96edd815
#
_cell.length_a   1.000
_cell.length_b   1.000
_cell.length_c   1.000
_cell.angle_alpha   90.00
_cell.angle_beta   90.00
_cell.angle_gamma   90.00
#
_symmetry.space_group_name_H-M   'P 1'
#
loop_
_entity.id
_entity.type
_entity.pdbx_description
1 polymer ?
#
loop_
_entity_poly.entity_id
_entity_poly.type
_entity_poly.pdbx_seq_one_letter_code
_entity_poly.pdbx_strand_id
1 'polypeptide(L)'
;SPAAGTGLSSHELNQPGCYRDVKDTTCVAQFRIKNPRPEMAEWGTPYFLAWTTTPWTLPSNTALCVGPKIDYLAVQSYNGYNGEKITAIVAKPLLYHHFNQKAEGLALEDYKPGDKLVPFKVVAEYKGPDLVGMHYEQLFPWVKPVEMDADGNFKNAADKAFRVIAGDYVTTDDGTGIVHIAPTFGADDAFVARAAGIPSLFMINKKGETRPMVDLTGKFYMLDELDERFVAECVDVDVYKNYQGAWVKNAYDPQFTVDGKYDEQAAQA
;
A
#
# COMPACT_ATOMS: atom_id res chain seq x y z
N SER A 1 11.91 -12.84 -20.35
CA SER A 1 10.71 -13.65 -20.13
C SER A 1 11.04 -14.84 -19.23
N PRO A 2 10.41 -15.00 -18.07
CA PRO A 2 10.64 -16.16 -17.20
C PRO A 2 10.33 -17.50 -17.93
N ALA A 3 9.27 -17.53 -18.73
CA ALA A 3 8.85 -18.72 -19.48
C ALA A 3 9.83 -19.11 -20.61
N ALA A 4 10.52 -18.13 -21.19
CA ALA A 4 11.49 -18.36 -22.27
C ALA A 4 12.95 -18.43 -21.76
N GLY A 5 13.21 -18.11 -20.49
CA GLY A 5 14.56 -18.05 -19.92
C GLY A 5 15.47 -17.00 -20.56
N THR A 6 14.90 -16.03 -21.28
CA THR A 6 15.66 -15.00 -22.02
C THR A 6 15.17 -13.59 -21.68
N GLY A 7 16.08 -12.61 -21.82
CA GLY A 7 15.69 -11.20 -21.85
C GLY A 7 14.85 -10.89 -23.10
N LEU A 8 13.97 -9.88 -22.99
CA LEU A 8 13.22 -9.34 -24.11
C LEU A 8 13.71 -7.93 -24.40
N SER A 9 13.92 -7.61 -25.67
CA SER A 9 14.23 -6.25 -26.12
C SER A 9 12.97 -5.38 -26.14
N SER A 10 13.14 -4.07 -26.10
CA SER A 10 12.03 -3.11 -26.24
C SER A 10 11.27 -3.31 -27.56
N HIS A 11 11.97 -3.71 -28.64
CA HIS A 11 11.36 -4.00 -29.92
C HIS A 11 10.41 -5.20 -29.85
N GLU A 12 10.82 -6.29 -29.18
CA GLU A 12 9.99 -7.50 -29.00
C GLU A 12 8.77 -7.20 -28.12
N LEU A 13 8.92 -6.34 -27.10
CA LEU A 13 7.81 -5.92 -26.23
C LEU A 13 6.78 -5.03 -26.97
N ASN A 14 7.17 -4.36 -28.05
CA ASN A 14 6.30 -3.48 -28.82
C ASN A 14 5.66 -4.14 -30.05
N GLN A 15 5.81 -5.45 -30.24
CA GLN A 15 5.17 -6.16 -31.33
C GLN A 15 3.65 -6.27 -31.13
N PRO A 16 2.84 -6.24 -32.22
CA PRO A 16 1.41 -6.45 -32.13
C PRO A 16 1.08 -7.79 -31.46
N GLY A 17 0.18 -7.76 -30.48
CA GLY A 17 -0.25 -8.96 -29.73
C GLY A 17 0.65 -9.36 -28.55
N CYS A 18 1.71 -8.58 -28.24
CA CYS A 18 2.53 -8.80 -27.05
C CYS A 18 1.78 -8.45 -25.76
N TYR A 19 0.80 -7.56 -25.84
CA TYR A 19 -0.05 -7.15 -24.73
C TYR A 19 -1.48 -7.64 -24.94
N ARG A 20 -2.11 -8.00 -23.85
CA ARG A 20 -3.53 -8.35 -23.79
C ARG A 20 -4.14 -7.65 -22.62
N ASP A 21 -5.36 -7.15 -22.79
CA ASP A 21 -6.14 -6.63 -21.68
C ASP A 21 -6.51 -7.79 -20.74
N VAL A 22 -6.21 -7.62 -19.46
CA VAL A 22 -6.60 -8.55 -18.40
C VAL A 22 -7.37 -7.78 -17.34
N LYS A 23 -8.47 -8.36 -16.87
CA LYS A 23 -9.19 -7.82 -15.71
C LYS A 23 -8.41 -8.21 -14.47
N ASP A 24 -7.98 -7.23 -13.70
CA ASP A 24 -7.28 -7.45 -12.44
C ASP A 24 -7.84 -6.59 -11.32
N THR A 25 -7.56 -6.98 -10.07
CA THR A 25 -8.04 -6.27 -8.88
C THR A 25 -7.05 -5.18 -8.51
N THR A 26 -7.55 -3.96 -8.37
CA THR A 26 -6.83 -2.84 -7.78
C THR A 26 -7.38 -2.56 -6.39
N CYS A 27 -6.63 -1.87 -5.55
CA CYS A 27 -7.14 -1.43 -4.26
C CYS A 27 -6.70 -0.01 -3.91
N VAL A 28 -7.53 0.66 -3.10
CA VAL A 28 -7.18 1.90 -2.40
C VAL A 28 -6.93 1.53 -0.95
N ALA A 29 -5.67 1.58 -0.54
CA ALA A 29 -5.27 1.30 0.83
C ALA A 29 -5.41 2.57 1.68
N GLN A 30 -5.84 2.40 2.94
CA GLN A 30 -6.01 3.46 3.93
C GLN A 30 -4.86 3.39 4.93
N PHE A 31 -4.03 4.42 4.97
CA PHE A 31 -2.88 4.53 5.86
C PHE A 31 -3.20 5.51 6.99
N ARG A 32 -3.46 4.99 8.18
CA ARG A 32 -3.85 5.80 9.33
C ARG A 32 -2.75 6.76 9.75
N ILE A 33 -3.09 8.05 9.83
CA ILE A 33 -2.14 9.12 10.19
C ILE A 33 -1.91 9.09 11.69
N LYS A 34 -0.63 9.04 12.14
CA LYS A 34 -0.28 8.96 13.57
C LYS A 34 -0.45 10.28 14.31
N ASN A 35 0.06 11.34 13.72
CA ASN A 35 0.05 12.67 14.33
C ASN A 35 -0.67 13.64 13.38
N PRO A 36 -2.00 13.52 13.27
CA PRO A 36 -2.78 14.33 12.35
C PRO A 36 -2.78 15.79 12.79
N ARG A 37 -2.95 16.70 11.83
CA ARG A 37 -3.28 18.09 12.14
C ARG A 37 -4.68 18.16 12.77
N PRO A 38 -4.97 19.17 13.61
CA PRO A 38 -6.24 19.25 14.33
C PRO A 38 -7.46 19.07 13.42
N GLU A 39 -7.50 19.75 12.28
CA GLU A 39 -8.60 19.70 11.32
C GLU A 39 -8.79 18.33 10.65
N MET A 40 -7.75 17.50 10.61
CA MET A 40 -7.85 16.13 10.12
C MET A 40 -8.49 15.18 11.14
N ALA A 41 -8.38 15.50 12.42
CA ALA A 41 -8.82 14.65 13.53
C ALA A 41 -10.21 15.01 14.10
N GLU A 42 -10.80 16.13 13.67
CA GLU A 42 -12.07 16.65 14.23
C GLU A 42 -13.28 15.75 13.92
N TRP A 43 -13.25 15.01 12.80
CA TRP A 43 -14.41 14.24 12.36
C TRP A 43 -14.31 12.74 12.62
N GLY A 44 -13.21 12.13 12.32
CA GLY A 44 -13.04 10.68 12.40
C GLY A 44 -11.58 10.29 12.24
N THR A 45 -11.32 9.02 11.95
CA THR A 45 -9.95 8.54 11.77
C THR A 45 -9.33 9.12 10.49
N PRO A 46 -8.19 9.82 10.57
CA PRO A 46 -7.52 10.39 9.40
C PRO A 46 -6.67 9.35 8.67
N TYR A 47 -6.81 9.31 7.34
CA TYR A 47 -6.09 8.38 6.47
C TYR A 47 -5.49 9.07 5.25
N PHE A 48 -4.27 8.70 4.88
CA PHE A 48 -3.82 8.85 3.50
C PHE A 48 -4.42 7.74 2.65
N LEU A 49 -4.91 8.07 1.45
CA LEU A 49 -5.39 7.09 0.49
C LEU A 49 -4.30 6.85 -0.56
N ALA A 50 -3.85 5.62 -0.73
CA ALA A 50 -2.95 5.26 -1.82
C ALA A 50 -3.52 4.12 -2.65
N TRP A 51 -3.61 4.35 -3.97
CA TRP A 51 -4.10 3.35 -4.91
C TRP A 51 -2.94 2.51 -5.45
N THR A 52 -3.18 1.23 -5.67
CA THR A 52 -2.22 0.32 -6.29
C THR A 52 -2.89 -0.72 -7.17
N THR A 53 -2.23 -1.06 -8.27
CA THR A 53 -2.54 -2.21 -9.12
C THR A 53 -1.82 -3.48 -8.66
N THR A 54 -0.89 -3.36 -7.72
CA THR A 54 -0.03 -4.44 -7.23
C THR A 54 -0.19 -4.62 -5.71
N PRO A 55 -1.37 -5.06 -5.21
CA PRO A 55 -1.66 -5.10 -3.77
C PRO A 55 -0.71 -6.01 -2.97
N TRP A 56 -0.02 -6.95 -3.62
CA TRP A 56 0.98 -7.82 -2.97
C TRP A 56 2.24 -7.09 -2.52
N THR A 57 2.47 -5.85 -2.97
CA THR A 57 3.59 -5.03 -2.53
C THR A 57 3.27 -4.25 -1.24
N LEU A 58 1.99 -4.08 -0.90
CA LEU A 58 1.53 -3.36 0.30
C LEU A 58 2.13 -3.87 1.62
N PRO A 59 2.31 -5.19 1.84
CA PRO A 59 2.97 -5.68 3.05
C PRO A 59 4.39 -5.18 3.26
N SER A 60 5.09 -4.81 2.19
CA SER A 60 6.45 -4.25 2.22
C SER A 60 6.50 -2.73 2.14
N ASN A 61 5.36 -2.05 2.31
CA ASN A 61 5.30 -0.59 2.31
C ASN A 61 6.12 0.00 3.46
N THR A 62 6.91 1.04 3.17
CA THR A 62 7.69 1.79 4.17
C THR A 62 7.61 3.31 4.02
N ALA A 63 7.06 3.82 2.92
CA ALA A 63 6.79 5.24 2.74
C ALA A 63 5.56 5.49 1.85
N LEU A 64 5.03 6.70 1.94
CA LEU A 64 4.08 7.26 0.97
C LEU A 64 4.75 8.44 0.28
N CYS A 65 4.53 8.59 -1.02
CA CYS A 65 5.10 9.68 -1.80
C CYS A 65 4.02 10.61 -2.33
N VAL A 66 4.19 11.90 -2.12
CA VAL A 66 3.31 12.97 -2.62
C VAL A 66 4.02 13.82 -3.66
N GLY A 67 3.28 14.38 -4.60
CA GLY A 67 3.81 15.30 -5.60
C GLY A 67 4.03 16.69 -4.99
N PRO A 68 5.23 17.29 -5.09
CA PRO A 68 5.52 18.58 -4.47
C PRO A 68 4.72 19.74 -5.08
N LYS A 69 4.19 19.58 -6.29
CA LYS A 69 3.39 20.57 -7.01
C LYS A 69 1.89 20.26 -7.00
N ILE A 70 1.48 19.18 -6.34
CA ILE A 70 0.09 18.75 -6.28
C ILE A 70 -0.58 19.33 -5.03
N ASP A 71 -1.83 19.74 -5.19
CA ASP A 71 -2.72 20.13 -4.11
C ASP A 71 -3.51 18.92 -3.62
N TYR A 72 -3.63 18.79 -2.30
CA TYR A 72 -4.32 17.71 -1.62
C TYR A 72 -5.45 18.23 -0.76
N LEU A 73 -6.52 17.47 -0.67
CA LEU A 73 -7.69 17.80 0.12
C LEU A 73 -7.81 16.85 1.32
N ALA A 74 -8.21 17.42 2.47
CA ALA A 74 -8.74 16.65 3.59
C ALA A 74 -10.25 16.59 3.43
N VAL A 75 -10.79 15.39 3.34
CA VAL A 75 -12.18 15.12 3.01
C VAL A 75 -12.81 14.28 4.13
N GLN A 76 -13.71 14.89 4.90
CA GLN A 76 -14.54 14.20 5.87
C GLN A 76 -15.61 13.38 5.15
N SER A 77 -15.74 12.11 5.53
CA SER A 77 -16.71 11.18 4.94
C SER A 77 -16.85 9.93 5.81
N TYR A 78 -17.41 8.88 5.23
CA TYR A 78 -17.51 7.56 5.83
C TYR A 78 -16.82 6.52 4.95
N ASN A 79 -16.24 5.51 5.58
CA ASN A 79 -15.84 4.30 4.89
C ASN A 79 -17.11 3.53 4.50
N GLY A 80 -17.35 3.38 3.19
CA GLY A 80 -18.57 2.76 2.66
C GLY A 80 -18.73 1.26 2.99
N TYR A 81 -17.64 0.59 3.46
CA TYR A 81 -17.68 -0.84 3.81
C TYR A 81 -18.09 -1.09 5.27
N ASN A 82 -17.61 -0.27 6.19
CA ASN A 82 -17.82 -0.49 7.63
C ASN A 82 -18.56 0.66 8.34
N GLY A 83 -18.83 1.77 7.63
CA GLY A 83 -19.51 2.94 8.19
C GLY A 83 -18.66 3.79 9.13
N GLU A 84 -17.35 3.55 9.22
CA GLU A 84 -16.44 4.35 10.04
C GLU A 84 -16.36 5.79 9.53
N LYS A 85 -16.40 6.76 10.45
CA LYS A 85 -16.11 8.17 10.14
C LYS A 85 -14.62 8.32 9.83
N ILE A 86 -14.31 8.89 8.67
CA ILE A 86 -12.94 9.08 8.20
C ILE A 86 -12.68 10.52 7.74
N THR A 87 -11.43 10.94 7.81
CA THR A 87 -10.92 12.09 7.07
C THR A 87 -9.86 11.60 6.09
N ALA A 88 -10.18 11.57 4.81
CA ALA A 88 -9.32 11.03 3.77
C ALA A 88 -8.49 12.13 3.11
N ILE A 89 -7.18 11.88 2.91
CA ILE A 89 -6.29 12.75 2.16
C ILE A 89 -6.14 12.20 0.75
N VAL A 90 -6.47 13.01 -0.26
CA VAL A 90 -6.44 12.68 -1.68
C VAL A 90 -6.05 13.89 -2.51
N ALA A 91 -5.41 13.70 -3.66
CA ALA A 91 -5.11 14.80 -4.56
C ALA A 91 -6.37 15.50 -5.07
N LYS A 92 -6.37 16.82 -5.07
CA LYS A 92 -7.53 17.66 -5.45
C LYS A 92 -8.11 17.33 -6.82
N PRO A 93 -7.33 17.11 -7.90
CA PRO A 93 -7.88 16.73 -9.20
C PRO A 93 -8.60 15.36 -9.21
N LEU A 94 -8.28 14.49 -8.24
CA LEU A 94 -8.81 13.13 -8.16
C LEU A 94 -9.99 12.99 -7.17
N LEU A 95 -10.47 14.09 -6.58
CA LEU A 95 -11.56 14.08 -5.60
C LEU A 95 -12.76 13.25 -6.10
N TYR A 96 -13.26 13.53 -7.27
CA TYR A 96 -14.47 12.90 -7.80
C TYR A 96 -14.24 11.49 -8.38
N HIS A 97 -13.00 10.99 -8.42
CA HIS A 97 -12.71 9.59 -8.69
C HIS A 97 -13.03 8.70 -7.46
N HIS A 98 -12.95 9.29 -6.26
CA HIS A 98 -13.15 8.57 -5.00
C HIS A 98 -14.42 8.96 -4.26
N PHE A 99 -14.93 10.16 -4.50
CA PHE A 99 -16.14 10.69 -3.87
C PHE A 99 -17.17 11.04 -4.95
N ASN A 100 -18.38 10.52 -4.79
CA ASN A 100 -19.42 10.74 -5.78
C ASN A 100 -19.90 12.20 -5.74
N GLN A 101 -19.70 12.95 -6.83
CA GLN A 101 -20.07 14.36 -6.92
C GLN A 101 -21.55 14.64 -6.53
N LYS A 102 -22.46 13.68 -6.76
CA LYS A 102 -23.87 13.80 -6.36
C LYS A 102 -24.09 13.80 -4.84
N ALA A 103 -23.08 13.37 -4.09
CA ALA A 103 -23.10 13.38 -2.63
C ALA A 103 -22.48 14.65 -2.03
N GLU A 104 -21.94 15.54 -2.87
CA GLU A 104 -21.42 16.83 -2.43
C GLU A 104 -22.56 17.69 -1.88
N GLY A 105 -22.34 18.27 -0.70
CA GLY A 105 -23.35 19.10 -0.01
C GLY A 105 -24.43 18.33 0.76
N LEU A 106 -24.43 16.98 0.71
CA LEU A 106 -25.26 16.22 1.63
C LEU A 106 -24.72 16.34 3.06
N ALA A 107 -25.64 16.40 4.04
CA ALA A 107 -25.27 16.45 5.45
C ALA A 107 -24.61 15.14 5.87
N LEU A 108 -23.46 15.25 6.52
CA LEU A 108 -22.72 14.08 7.01
C LEU A 108 -23.52 13.30 8.06
N GLU A 109 -24.32 14.00 8.86
CA GLU A 109 -25.09 13.47 9.97
C GLU A 109 -26.28 12.60 9.51
N ASP A 110 -26.74 12.77 8.27
CA ASP A 110 -27.88 12.03 7.71
C ASP A 110 -27.48 10.66 7.15
N TYR A 111 -26.17 10.36 7.04
CA TYR A 111 -25.68 9.10 6.48
C TYR A 111 -26.05 7.90 7.35
N LYS A 112 -26.53 6.86 6.69
CA LYS A 112 -26.77 5.54 7.30
C LYS A 112 -25.95 4.48 6.55
N PRO A 113 -25.32 3.53 7.27
CA PRO A 113 -24.64 2.41 6.63
C PRO A 113 -25.55 1.69 5.64
N GLY A 114 -25.06 1.53 4.40
CA GLY A 114 -25.81 0.95 3.29
C GLY A 114 -26.44 1.97 2.33
N ASP A 115 -26.38 3.26 2.63
CA ASP A 115 -26.81 4.30 1.68
C ASP A 115 -25.91 4.27 0.43
N LYS A 116 -26.54 4.41 -0.76
CA LYS A 116 -25.82 4.40 -2.05
C LYS A 116 -24.94 5.63 -2.26
N LEU A 117 -25.27 6.76 -1.64
CA LEU A 117 -24.51 7.99 -1.70
C LEU A 117 -23.89 8.24 -0.33
N VAL A 118 -22.57 8.18 -0.26
CA VAL A 118 -21.81 8.49 0.94
C VAL A 118 -21.48 9.97 0.93
N PRO A 119 -22.02 10.78 1.87
CA PRO A 119 -21.77 12.22 1.91
C PRO A 119 -20.31 12.52 2.22
N PHE A 120 -19.83 13.64 1.73
CA PHE A 120 -18.48 14.11 2.03
C PHE A 120 -18.41 15.64 2.12
N LYS A 121 -17.38 16.11 2.81
CA LYS A 121 -17.11 17.54 2.98
C LYS A 121 -15.60 17.79 2.93
N VAL A 122 -15.16 18.66 2.03
CA VAL A 122 -13.78 19.16 2.02
C VAL A 122 -13.61 20.15 3.18
N VAL A 123 -12.63 19.90 4.04
CA VAL A 123 -12.38 20.70 5.26
C VAL A 123 -11.07 21.44 5.25
N ALA A 124 -10.09 20.98 4.47
CA ALA A 124 -8.80 21.65 4.33
C ALA A 124 -8.16 21.35 2.98
N GLU A 125 -7.23 22.21 2.55
CA GLU A 125 -6.40 22.03 1.38
C GLU A 125 -4.93 22.19 1.80
N TYR A 126 -4.06 21.33 1.28
CA TYR A 126 -2.62 21.28 1.55
C TYR A 126 -1.84 21.27 0.26
N LYS A 127 -0.63 21.84 0.26
CA LYS A 127 0.37 21.55 -0.76
C LYS A 127 1.10 20.24 -0.43
N GLY A 128 1.61 19.53 -1.45
CA GLY A 128 2.40 18.33 -1.20
C GLY A 128 3.48 18.49 -0.12
N PRO A 129 4.29 19.56 -0.13
CA PRO A 129 5.29 19.83 0.92
C PRO A 129 4.73 19.92 2.34
N ASP A 130 3.48 20.33 2.52
CA ASP A 130 2.84 20.43 3.83
C ASP A 130 2.58 19.04 4.47
N LEU A 131 2.54 18.00 3.65
CA LEU A 131 2.31 16.61 4.09
C LEU A 131 3.61 15.85 4.32
N VAL A 132 4.74 16.33 3.77
CA VAL A 132 6.05 15.68 3.92
C VAL A 132 6.46 15.61 5.39
N GLY A 133 6.97 14.43 5.79
CA GLY A 133 7.37 14.17 7.16
C GLY A 133 6.24 13.70 8.08
N MET A 134 4.97 13.76 7.66
CA MET A 134 3.88 13.18 8.44
C MET A 134 4.02 11.65 8.50
N HIS A 135 3.76 11.09 9.68
CA HIS A 135 3.86 9.65 9.92
C HIS A 135 2.49 8.99 9.87
N TYR A 136 2.49 7.72 9.47
CA TYR A 136 1.30 6.87 9.48
C TYR A 136 1.61 5.52 10.16
N GLU A 137 0.58 4.77 10.51
CA GLU A 137 0.72 3.44 11.10
C GLU A 137 1.13 2.43 10.02
N GLN A 138 2.04 1.52 10.37
CA GLN A 138 2.40 0.40 9.49
C GLN A 138 1.14 -0.39 9.12
N LEU A 139 0.95 -0.66 7.84
CA LEU A 139 -0.26 -1.31 7.34
C LEU A 139 -0.41 -2.75 7.87
N PHE A 140 0.72 -3.48 7.92
CA PHE A 140 0.81 -4.85 8.45
C PHE A 140 1.93 -4.90 9.49
N PRO A 141 1.67 -4.60 10.78
CA PRO A 141 2.70 -4.44 11.80
C PRO A 141 3.24 -5.80 12.33
N TRP A 142 3.39 -6.78 11.47
CA TRP A 142 3.81 -8.12 11.82
C TRP A 142 5.33 -8.28 11.88
N VAL A 143 6.05 -7.42 11.17
CA VAL A 143 7.52 -7.41 11.10
C VAL A 143 8.01 -6.00 11.39
N LYS A 144 8.98 -5.90 12.29
CA LYS A 144 9.59 -4.61 12.63
C LYS A 144 10.47 -4.12 11.48
N PRO A 145 10.41 -2.84 11.12
CA PRO A 145 11.40 -2.25 10.23
C PRO A 145 12.75 -2.18 10.96
N VAL A 146 13.77 -2.80 10.38
CA VAL A 146 15.12 -2.86 10.95
C VAL A 146 16.16 -2.53 9.90
N GLU A 147 17.27 -1.99 10.35
CA GLU A 147 18.54 -1.89 9.60
C GLU A 147 19.51 -2.89 10.17
N MET A 148 20.32 -3.53 9.33
CA MET A 148 21.38 -4.43 9.74
C MET A 148 22.69 -3.64 9.82
N ASP A 149 23.36 -3.67 10.98
CA ASP A 149 24.68 -3.05 11.12
C ASP A 149 25.81 -3.94 10.53
N ALA A 150 27.05 -3.44 10.56
CA ALA A 150 28.20 -4.15 10.02
C ALA A 150 28.49 -5.49 10.73
N ASP A 151 28.05 -5.63 11.97
CA ASP A 151 28.20 -6.84 12.79
C ASP A 151 27.02 -7.80 12.63
N GLY A 152 26.02 -7.43 11.78
CA GLY A 152 24.82 -8.21 11.52
C GLY A 152 23.74 -8.10 12.60
N ASN A 153 23.78 -7.08 13.48
CA ASN A 153 22.72 -6.88 14.46
C ASN A 153 21.58 -6.07 13.88
N PHE A 154 20.35 -6.40 14.30
CA PHE A 154 19.14 -5.68 13.90
C PHE A 154 18.96 -4.44 14.77
N LYS A 155 18.92 -3.26 14.14
CA LYS A 155 18.60 -1.98 14.77
C LYS A 155 17.22 -1.52 14.34
N ASN A 156 16.39 -1.18 15.32
CA ASN A 156 15.05 -0.63 15.04
C ASN A 156 15.16 0.64 14.17
N ALA A 157 14.42 0.69 13.10
CA ALA A 157 14.36 1.78 12.14
C ALA A 157 12.94 2.34 11.95
N ALA A 158 12.04 2.10 12.91
CA ALA A 158 10.65 2.53 12.85
C ALA A 158 10.48 4.06 12.83
N ASP A 159 11.41 4.80 13.40
CA ASP A 159 11.48 6.26 13.37
C ASP A 159 11.77 6.83 11.98
N LYS A 160 12.43 6.05 11.13
CA LYS A 160 12.75 6.42 9.75
C LYS A 160 11.68 5.95 8.74
N ALA A 161 10.92 4.92 9.09
CA ALA A 161 9.90 4.32 8.24
C ALA A 161 8.52 4.98 8.40
N PHE A 162 7.58 4.58 7.54
CA PHE A 162 6.16 4.92 7.61
C PHE A 162 5.87 6.42 7.67
N ARG A 163 6.54 7.15 6.80
CA ARG A 163 6.37 8.61 6.66
C ARG A 163 6.18 9.03 5.21
N VAL A 164 5.63 10.21 5.04
CA VAL A 164 5.40 10.84 3.73
C VAL A 164 6.69 11.48 3.24
N ILE A 165 7.04 11.21 1.99
CA ILE A 165 8.14 11.83 1.24
C ILE A 165 7.62 12.55 0.00
N ALA A 166 8.45 13.35 -0.67
CA ALA A 166 8.10 14.00 -1.92
C ALA A 166 8.80 13.36 -3.11
N GLY A 167 8.11 13.34 -4.27
CA GLY A 167 8.69 12.88 -5.53
C GLY A 167 8.00 13.51 -6.74
N ASP A 168 8.78 14.01 -7.69
CA ASP A 168 8.26 14.68 -8.91
C ASP A 168 7.59 13.72 -9.90
N TYR A 169 7.70 12.41 -9.69
CA TYR A 169 7.08 11.37 -10.54
C TYR A 169 5.61 11.08 -10.18
N VAL A 170 5.12 11.63 -9.09
CA VAL A 170 3.70 11.47 -8.70
C VAL A 170 2.83 12.27 -9.67
N THR A 171 1.84 11.62 -10.27
CA THR A 171 0.89 12.21 -11.20
C THR A 171 -0.52 12.23 -10.64
N THR A 172 -1.42 12.93 -11.35
CA THR A 172 -2.85 12.98 -11.07
C THR A 172 -3.70 12.48 -12.25
N ASP A 173 -3.10 11.67 -13.14
CA ASP A 173 -3.80 11.11 -14.28
C ASP A 173 -4.78 10.03 -13.82
N ASP A 174 -4.39 9.31 -12.75
CA ASP A 174 -5.19 8.25 -12.18
C ASP A 174 -4.80 8.01 -10.68
N GLY A 175 -5.48 7.07 -9.99
CA GLY A 175 -5.20 6.76 -8.59
C GLY A 175 -5.68 7.81 -7.59
N THR A 176 -4.87 8.08 -6.57
CA THR A 176 -5.18 9.02 -5.47
C THR A 176 -4.24 10.22 -5.43
N GLY A 177 -3.21 10.25 -6.30
CA GLY A 177 -2.12 11.23 -6.22
C GLY A 177 -1.16 11.02 -5.05
N ILE A 178 -1.26 9.88 -4.37
CA ILE A 178 -0.34 9.42 -3.33
C ILE A 178 0.13 8.02 -3.72
N VAL A 179 1.45 7.85 -3.87
CA VAL A 179 2.06 6.59 -4.27
C VAL A 179 2.64 5.88 -3.05
N HIS A 180 2.33 4.60 -2.87
CA HIS A 180 2.98 3.80 -1.84
C HIS A 180 4.35 3.31 -2.32
N ILE A 181 5.32 3.26 -1.42
CA ILE A 181 6.72 2.90 -1.70
C ILE A 181 7.05 1.58 -0.99
N ALA A 182 7.48 0.59 -1.78
CA ALA A 182 7.88 -0.74 -1.30
C ALA A 182 9.29 -1.09 -1.83
N PRO A 183 10.37 -0.66 -1.17
CA PRO A 183 11.73 -0.71 -1.70
C PRO A 183 12.26 -2.11 -2.01
N THR A 184 11.66 -3.16 -1.43
CA THR A 184 12.05 -4.55 -1.69
C THR A 184 11.44 -5.13 -2.97
N PHE A 185 10.51 -4.41 -3.64
CA PHE A 185 9.88 -4.86 -4.88
C PHE A 185 10.34 -4.08 -6.11
N GLY A 186 10.50 -2.77 -6.01
CA GLY A 186 10.81 -1.91 -7.15
C GLY A 186 12.20 -1.28 -7.06
N ALA A 187 12.94 -1.26 -8.18
CA ALA A 187 14.23 -0.58 -8.25
C ALA A 187 14.08 0.95 -8.08
N ASP A 188 13.01 1.52 -8.64
CA ASP A 188 12.70 2.94 -8.52
C ASP A 188 12.29 3.27 -7.08
N ASP A 189 11.46 2.44 -6.45
CA ASP A 189 11.08 2.57 -5.04
C ASP A 189 12.32 2.50 -4.13
N ALA A 190 13.23 1.56 -4.41
CA ALA A 190 14.48 1.42 -3.64
C ALA A 190 15.39 2.65 -3.80
N PHE A 191 15.46 3.23 -5.00
CA PHE A 191 16.22 4.44 -5.26
C PHE A 191 15.65 5.64 -4.48
N VAL A 192 14.34 5.87 -4.59
CA VAL A 192 13.64 6.98 -3.93
C VAL A 192 13.70 6.84 -2.40
N ALA A 193 13.46 5.64 -1.88
CA ALA A 193 13.53 5.35 -0.46
C ALA A 193 14.94 5.61 0.10
N ARG A 194 15.98 5.16 -0.59
CA ARG A 194 17.39 5.40 -0.19
C ARG A 194 17.73 6.87 -0.16
N ALA A 195 17.31 7.64 -1.18
CA ALA A 195 17.53 9.08 -1.24
C ALA A 195 16.86 9.82 -0.08
N ALA A 196 15.70 9.33 0.37
CA ALA A 196 14.95 9.88 1.49
C ALA A 196 15.34 9.31 2.87
N GLY A 197 16.29 8.36 2.93
CA GLY A 197 16.67 7.69 4.18
C GLY A 197 15.55 6.79 4.76
N ILE A 198 14.72 6.21 3.89
CA ILE A 198 13.65 5.27 4.27
C ILE A 198 14.23 3.85 4.27
N PRO A 199 14.09 3.06 5.35
CA PRO A 199 14.52 1.67 5.39
C PRO A 199 13.61 0.79 4.55
N SER A 200 14.15 -0.33 4.08
CA SER A 200 13.35 -1.40 3.47
C SER A 200 12.71 -2.26 4.56
N LEU A 201 11.50 -2.74 4.32
CA LEU A 201 10.88 -3.79 5.12
C LEU A 201 11.09 -5.13 4.41
N PHE A 202 11.73 -6.07 5.07
CA PHE A 202 12.18 -7.34 4.49
C PHE A 202 12.00 -8.51 5.46
N MET A 203 12.04 -9.71 4.90
CA MET A 203 12.21 -10.97 5.61
C MET A 203 13.63 -11.50 5.40
N ILE A 204 14.12 -12.36 6.28
CA ILE A 204 15.38 -13.08 6.09
C ILE A 204 15.07 -14.57 6.04
N ASN A 205 15.44 -15.23 4.96
CA ASN A 205 15.28 -16.68 4.82
C ASN A 205 16.40 -17.45 5.54
N LYS A 206 16.28 -18.78 5.64
CA LYS A 206 17.29 -19.66 6.29
C LYS A 206 18.70 -19.61 5.66
N LYS A 207 18.82 -19.02 4.46
CA LYS A 207 20.13 -18.83 3.81
C LYS A 207 20.75 -17.47 4.17
N GLY A 208 20.11 -16.67 5.01
CA GLY A 208 20.54 -15.31 5.36
C GLY A 208 20.28 -14.27 4.27
N GLU A 209 19.44 -14.59 3.28
CA GLU A 209 19.12 -13.69 2.18
C GLU A 209 17.90 -12.84 2.53
N THR A 210 17.97 -11.54 2.26
CA THR A 210 16.81 -10.64 2.38
C THR A 210 15.80 -10.89 1.26
N ARG A 211 14.51 -10.85 1.61
CA ARG A 211 13.38 -11.09 0.72
C ARG A 211 12.28 -10.06 0.98
N PRO A 212 11.39 -9.77 0.03
CA PRO A 212 10.16 -9.07 0.30
C PRO A 212 9.30 -9.80 1.34
N MET A 213 8.23 -9.18 1.81
CA MET A 213 7.32 -9.78 2.80
C MET A 213 6.56 -11.01 2.26
N VAL A 214 6.51 -11.18 0.94
CA VAL A 214 5.90 -12.34 0.27
C VAL A 214 6.89 -12.96 -0.71
N ASP A 215 6.69 -14.23 -1.02
CA ASP A 215 7.47 -14.97 -2.01
C ASP A 215 7.10 -14.56 -3.47
N LEU A 216 7.77 -15.17 -4.45
CA LEU A 216 7.55 -14.89 -5.87
C LEU A 216 6.15 -15.28 -6.37
N THR A 217 5.39 -16.03 -5.58
CA THR A 217 4.02 -16.44 -5.90
C THR A 217 2.97 -15.56 -5.23
N GLY A 218 3.39 -14.63 -4.38
CA GLY A 218 2.51 -13.75 -3.61
C GLY A 218 2.01 -14.35 -2.29
N LYS A 219 2.72 -15.35 -1.77
CA LYS A 219 2.40 -16.04 -0.51
C LYS A 219 3.29 -15.53 0.63
N PHE A 220 2.72 -15.31 1.80
CA PHE A 220 3.49 -15.02 3.01
C PHE A 220 4.33 -16.24 3.41
N TYR A 221 5.61 -16.01 3.74
CA TYR A 221 6.51 -17.08 4.17
C TYR A 221 5.97 -17.83 5.38
N MET A 222 6.21 -19.15 5.42
CA MET A 222 6.06 -19.91 6.64
C MET A 222 7.16 -19.52 7.63
N LEU A 223 6.87 -19.53 8.94
CA LEU A 223 7.87 -19.19 9.96
C LEU A 223 9.10 -20.10 9.90
N ASP A 224 8.91 -21.37 9.53
CA ASP A 224 9.99 -22.35 9.40
C ASP A 224 10.83 -22.20 8.13
N GLU A 225 10.46 -21.31 7.20
CA GLU A 225 11.28 -20.91 6.04
C GLU A 225 12.24 -19.75 6.35
N LEU A 226 12.05 -19.09 7.50
CA LEU A 226 12.76 -17.89 7.89
C LEU A 226 13.94 -18.18 8.82
N ASP A 227 14.87 -17.24 8.90
CA ASP A 227 15.99 -17.26 9.86
C ASP A 227 15.46 -17.17 11.30
N GLU A 228 15.92 -18.07 12.17
CA GLU A 228 15.41 -18.19 13.55
C GLU A 228 15.69 -16.93 14.39
N ARG A 229 16.86 -16.32 14.22
CA ARG A 229 17.20 -15.09 14.96
C ARG A 229 16.36 -13.92 14.49
N PHE A 230 16.17 -13.78 13.17
CA PHE A 230 15.30 -12.76 12.61
C PHE A 230 13.86 -12.91 13.12
N VAL A 231 13.33 -14.13 13.14
CA VAL A 231 12.00 -14.41 13.67
C VAL A 231 11.90 -13.98 15.13
N ALA A 232 12.86 -14.37 15.96
CA ALA A 232 12.84 -14.08 17.40
C ALA A 232 12.94 -12.58 17.72
N GLU A 233 13.72 -11.81 16.94
CA GLU A 233 13.99 -10.40 17.23
C GLU A 233 13.04 -9.43 16.50
N CYS A 234 12.57 -9.80 15.29
CA CYS A 234 11.93 -8.87 14.36
C CYS A 234 10.47 -9.21 14.03
N VAL A 235 10.01 -10.44 14.25
CA VAL A 235 8.66 -10.87 13.87
C VAL A 235 7.74 -10.95 15.09
N ASP A 236 6.55 -10.38 14.99
CA ASP A 236 5.46 -10.66 15.93
C ASP A 236 4.83 -12.01 15.58
N VAL A 237 5.38 -13.06 16.19
CA VAL A 237 5.00 -14.44 15.89
C VAL A 237 3.54 -14.71 16.24
N ASP A 238 3.01 -14.08 17.30
CA ASP A 238 1.62 -14.32 17.72
C ASP A 238 0.61 -13.78 16.72
N VAL A 239 0.95 -12.71 16.03
CA VAL A 239 0.13 -12.16 14.96
C VAL A 239 0.44 -12.85 13.63
N TYR A 240 1.72 -12.95 13.25
CA TYR A 240 2.16 -13.44 11.95
C TYR A 240 1.74 -14.89 11.67
N LYS A 241 1.72 -15.76 12.70
CA LYS A 241 1.29 -17.17 12.57
C LYS A 241 -0.11 -17.35 11.97
N ASN A 242 -0.98 -16.34 12.08
CA ASN A 242 -2.34 -16.38 11.51
C ASN A 242 -2.35 -16.10 9.99
N TYR A 243 -1.27 -15.58 9.44
CA TYR A 243 -1.15 -15.17 8.04
C TYR A 243 -0.10 -15.96 7.26
N GLN A 244 0.82 -16.66 7.95
CA GLN A 244 1.84 -17.48 7.29
C GLN A 244 1.21 -18.45 6.31
N GLY A 245 1.78 -18.57 5.12
CA GLY A 245 1.28 -19.43 4.06
C GLY A 245 0.02 -18.93 3.35
N ALA A 246 -0.61 -17.84 3.81
CA ALA A 246 -1.74 -17.24 3.13
C ALA A 246 -1.26 -16.46 1.88
N TRP A 247 -2.14 -16.39 0.87
CA TRP A 247 -1.92 -15.60 -0.33
C TRP A 247 -2.40 -14.17 -0.10
N VAL A 248 -1.62 -13.18 -0.55
CA VAL A 248 -2.04 -11.76 -0.47
C VAL A 248 -3.22 -11.43 -1.38
N LYS A 249 -3.53 -12.33 -2.30
CA LYS A 249 -4.61 -12.17 -3.29
C LYS A 249 -5.17 -13.54 -3.66
N ASN A 250 -6.47 -13.74 -3.53
CA ASN A 250 -7.14 -14.99 -3.88
C ASN A 250 -6.82 -15.46 -5.30
N ALA A 251 -6.65 -14.53 -6.25
CA ALA A 251 -6.28 -14.86 -7.63
C ALA A 251 -4.93 -15.61 -7.76
N TYR A 252 -4.10 -15.62 -6.74
CA TYR A 252 -2.83 -16.36 -6.73
C TYR A 252 -2.95 -17.72 -6.08
N ASP A 253 -4.01 -17.96 -5.31
CA ASP A 253 -4.25 -19.23 -4.65
C ASP A 253 -4.77 -20.25 -5.70
N PRO A 254 -4.06 -21.37 -5.91
CA PRO A 254 -4.49 -22.40 -6.85
C PRO A 254 -5.88 -22.98 -6.55
N GLN A 255 -6.35 -22.95 -5.30
CA GLN A 255 -7.69 -23.44 -4.95
C GLN A 255 -8.82 -22.64 -5.59
N PHE A 256 -8.59 -21.36 -5.92
CA PHE A 256 -9.54 -20.48 -6.58
C PHE A 256 -9.26 -20.32 -8.08
N THR A 257 -8.50 -21.27 -8.68
CA THR A 257 -8.12 -21.22 -10.10
C THR A 257 -8.70 -22.43 -10.83
N VAL A 258 -9.53 -22.19 -11.82
CA VAL A 258 -10.08 -23.21 -12.71
C VAL A 258 -9.48 -23.00 -14.10
N ASP A 259 -8.89 -24.06 -14.69
CA ASP A 259 -8.24 -24.02 -16.02
C ASP A 259 -7.22 -22.87 -16.16
N GLY A 260 -6.47 -22.58 -15.09
CA GLY A 260 -5.47 -21.50 -15.05
C GLY A 260 -6.06 -20.08 -15.02
N LYS A 261 -7.35 -19.94 -14.73
CA LYS A 261 -8.03 -18.65 -14.59
C LYS A 261 -8.66 -18.55 -13.19
N TYR A 262 -8.59 -17.34 -12.63
CA TYR A 262 -9.23 -17.04 -11.35
C TYR A 262 -10.75 -17.21 -11.47
N ASP A 263 -11.31 -17.99 -10.56
CA ASP A 263 -12.75 -18.21 -10.40
C ASP A 263 -13.26 -17.36 -9.19
N GLU A 264 -13.93 -16.25 -9.51
CA GLU A 264 -14.48 -15.33 -8.51
C GLU A 264 -15.59 -15.99 -7.66
N GLN A 265 -16.32 -16.96 -8.22
CA GLN A 265 -17.40 -17.65 -7.48
C GLN A 265 -16.81 -18.64 -6.46
N ALA A 266 -15.74 -19.35 -6.83
CA ALA A 266 -15.04 -20.24 -5.89
C ALA A 266 -14.37 -19.48 -4.74
N ALA A 267 -13.96 -18.22 -4.97
CA ALA A 267 -13.32 -17.38 -3.95
C ALA A 267 -14.32 -16.69 -2.99
N GLN A 268 -15.61 -16.70 -3.30
CA GLN A 268 -16.67 -16.11 -2.48
C GLN A 268 -17.44 -17.18 -1.66
N ALA A 269 -17.24 -18.45 -1.96
CA ALA A 269 -17.84 -19.59 -1.25
C ALA A 269 -17.06 -19.96 0.00
#